data_619c0a7a09248555887b1ff3d45bfca4
#
_entry.id   619c0a7a09248555887b1ff3d45bfca4
#
_cell.length_a   1.000
_cell.length_b   1.000
_cell.length_c   1.000
_cell.angle_alpha   90.00
_cell.angle_beta   90.00
_cell.angle_gamma   90.00
#
_symmetry.space_group_name_H-M   'P 1'
#
loop_
_entity.id
_entity.type
_entity.pdbx_description
1 polymer ?
#
loop_
_entity_poly.entity_id
_entity_poly.type
_entity_poly.pdbx_seq_one_letter_code
_entity_poly.pdbx_strand_id
1 'polypeptide(L)'
;MVRYTARDDLTARAELWSGAACLAAFTMEPHAITLEGACTLVFDRLPVLCGVEGRKVVLEHSGCFRYGFQVARGILRQTGPQSLEIEPEEGAALLIFGNPVRREEIFRSHEGATDGVGELAGPVGKTFLPPPMEPEAEPTTSVFPWGIPAQVRLTAREEGQIRYTLDGSDPGPESPRYGEPLVLREDTAISARLFLPDGRVSPRVEFPYRFGLTDLEVESPTVLDHRPVFHGNGVRDLLSAQRGSLDYLDGRWRGTLEDLDLRIRLPERRKIRSISLGFLSHHRSGIVYPQWVELAVGPDLEHLRPYGRITLPCAPCSREIAKRDVTFQVYGLLGAFRIYAHRYETMPQWCCYRGSEHVFLMADNLIVTPLD
;
A
#
# COMPACT_ATOMS: atom_id res chain seq x y z
N MET A 1 5.14 -25.64 -19.19
CA MET A 1 5.17 -24.26 -19.75
C MET A 1 3.93 -23.56 -19.26
N VAL A 2 4.05 -22.37 -18.70
CA VAL A 2 2.89 -21.51 -18.41
C VAL A 2 2.90 -20.37 -19.41
N ARG A 3 1.84 -20.27 -20.21
CA ARG A 3 1.65 -19.19 -21.16
C ARG A 3 0.72 -18.16 -20.55
N TYR A 4 1.13 -16.92 -20.57
CA TYR A 4 0.40 -15.79 -20.01
C TYR A 4 -0.06 -14.87 -21.15
N THR A 5 -1.34 -14.58 -21.21
CA THR A 5 -1.94 -13.65 -22.17
C THR A 5 -2.61 -12.52 -21.41
N ALA A 6 -2.06 -11.30 -21.52
CA ALA A 6 -2.72 -10.11 -21.01
C ALA A 6 -3.84 -9.69 -21.99
N ARG A 7 -5.01 -9.35 -21.48
CA ARG A 7 -6.10 -8.76 -22.25
C ARG A 7 -6.15 -7.25 -22.02
N ASP A 8 -6.68 -6.54 -23.01
CA ASP A 8 -6.83 -5.08 -22.96
C ASP A 8 -7.83 -4.62 -21.87
N ASP A 9 -8.65 -5.53 -21.36
CA ASP A 9 -9.62 -5.31 -20.27
C ASP A 9 -9.04 -5.51 -18.87
N LEU A 10 -7.72 -5.56 -18.74
CA LEU A 10 -6.98 -5.81 -17.48
C LEU A 10 -7.15 -7.24 -16.92
N THR A 11 -7.83 -8.12 -17.63
CA THR A 11 -7.83 -9.53 -17.29
C THR A 11 -6.63 -10.24 -17.90
N ALA A 12 -6.03 -11.12 -17.15
CA ALA A 12 -4.90 -11.90 -17.60
C ALA A 12 -5.27 -13.39 -17.59
N ARG A 13 -4.94 -14.08 -18.66
CA ARG A 13 -5.06 -15.52 -18.76
C ARG A 13 -3.67 -16.13 -18.65
N ALA A 14 -3.51 -17.08 -17.76
CA ALA A 14 -2.31 -17.88 -17.67
C ALA A 14 -2.63 -19.32 -18.10
N GLU A 15 -1.74 -19.93 -18.86
CA GLU A 15 -1.86 -21.32 -19.31
C GLU A 15 -0.62 -22.08 -18.88
N LEU A 16 -0.84 -23.22 -18.22
CA LEU A 16 0.24 -24.13 -17.84
C LEU A 16 0.39 -25.21 -18.92
N TRP A 17 1.57 -25.33 -19.48
CA TRP A 17 1.89 -26.28 -20.53
C TRP A 17 2.97 -27.26 -20.12
N SER A 18 2.81 -28.52 -20.48
CA SER A 18 3.88 -29.51 -20.45
C SER A 18 4.09 -30.05 -21.85
N GLY A 19 5.25 -29.77 -22.45
CA GLY A 19 5.48 -30.03 -23.86
C GLY A 19 4.47 -29.32 -24.74
N ALA A 20 3.73 -30.06 -25.57
CA ALA A 20 2.69 -29.55 -26.48
C ALA A 20 1.27 -29.57 -25.85
N ALA A 21 1.12 -30.10 -24.66
CA ALA A 21 -0.19 -30.23 -24.02
C ALA A 21 -0.44 -29.05 -23.05
N CYS A 22 -1.56 -28.36 -23.23
CA CYS A 22 -2.04 -27.37 -22.22
C CYS A 22 -2.65 -28.15 -21.06
N LEU A 23 -2.05 -28.02 -19.90
CA LEU A 23 -2.48 -28.73 -18.68
C LEU A 23 -3.57 -27.98 -17.93
N ALA A 24 -3.55 -26.67 -17.97
CA ALA A 24 -4.55 -25.81 -17.35
C ALA A 24 -4.54 -24.42 -17.97
N ALA A 25 -5.71 -23.81 -18.03
CA ALA A 25 -5.87 -22.40 -18.31
C ALA A 25 -6.63 -21.77 -17.16
N PHE A 26 -6.15 -20.67 -16.64
CA PHE A 26 -6.78 -19.96 -15.51
C PHE A 26 -6.69 -18.45 -15.68
N THR A 27 -7.70 -17.78 -15.22
CA THR A 27 -7.66 -16.33 -15.03
C THR A 27 -6.82 -16.00 -13.79
N MET A 28 -6.26 -14.79 -13.76
CA MET A 28 -5.36 -14.37 -12.67
C MET A 28 -6.09 -14.20 -11.33
N GLU A 29 -6.69 -15.25 -10.85
CA GLU A 29 -7.14 -15.34 -9.47
C GLU A 29 -5.98 -15.79 -8.59
N PRO A 30 -5.86 -15.28 -7.33
CA PRO A 30 -4.83 -15.76 -6.42
C PRO A 30 -5.10 -17.22 -6.05
N HIS A 31 -4.36 -18.12 -6.64
CA HIS A 31 -4.42 -19.56 -6.33
C HIS A 31 -3.04 -20.18 -6.39
N ALA A 32 -2.91 -21.36 -5.84
CA ALA A 32 -1.70 -22.13 -5.83
C ALA A 32 -1.88 -23.43 -6.61
N ILE A 33 -0.88 -23.76 -7.41
CA ILE A 33 -0.86 -24.99 -8.21
C ILE A 33 0.36 -25.80 -7.79
N THR A 34 0.14 -27.06 -7.43
CA THR A 34 1.25 -27.98 -7.13
C THR A 34 1.97 -28.36 -8.42
N LEU A 35 3.29 -28.33 -8.41
CA LEU A 35 4.15 -28.68 -9.53
C LEU A 35 4.81 -30.04 -9.27
N GLU A 36 4.61 -31.01 -10.16
CA GLU A 36 5.21 -32.37 -10.05
C GLU A 36 6.35 -32.58 -11.05
N GLY A 37 6.66 -31.60 -11.88
CA GLY A 37 7.72 -31.69 -12.88
C GLY A 37 8.18 -30.33 -13.38
N ALA A 38 9.28 -30.32 -14.13
CA ALA A 38 9.81 -29.11 -14.72
C ALA A 38 8.81 -28.44 -15.66
N CYS A 39 8.61 -27.13 -15.48
CA CYS A 39 7.65 -26.32 -16.21
C CYS A 39 8.33 -25.10 -16.81
N THR A 40 7.86 -24.67 -17.98
CA THR A 40 8.30 -23.42 -18.59
C THR A 40 7.14 -22.42 -18.59
N LEU A 41 7.39 -21.23 -18.03
CA LEU A 41 6.49 -20.08 -18.09
C LEU A 41 6.79 -19.28 -19.34
N VAL A 42 5.85 -19.14 -20.25
CA VAL A 42 5.98 -18.31 -21.46
C VAL A 42 4.94 -17.21 -21.45
N PHE A 43 5.39 -15.99 -21.68
CA PHE A 43 4.56 -14.79 -21.70
C PHE A 43 4.33 -14.37 -23.16
N ASP A 44 3.10 -14.35 -23.61
CA ASP A 44 2.70 -14.11 -25.00
C ASP A 44 2.68 -12.61 -25.38
N ARG A 45 2.41 -11.75 -24.43
CA ARG A 45 2.53 -10.31 -24.57
C ARG A 45 3.15 -9.73 -23.31
N LEU A 46 4.04 -8.76 -23.52
CA LEU A 46 4.64 -7.99 -22.45
C LEU A 46 3.69 -7.72 -21.28
N PRO A 47 4.14 -7.96 -20.08
CA PRO A 47 4.97 -6.92 -19.46
C PRO A 47 6.44 -7.33 -19.47
N VAL A 48 7.28 -6.35 -19.64
CA VAL A 48 8.69 -6.51 -19.32
C VAL A 48 8.75 -7.14 -17.93
N LEU A 49 9.44 -8.27 -17.81
CA LEU A 49 9.72 -8.87 -16.51
C LEU A 49 10.38 -7.80 -15.64
N CYS A 50 9.64 -7.25 -14.70
CA CYS A 50 10.13 -6.16 -13.87
C CYS A 50 11.21 -6.61 -12.88
N GLY A 51 11.34 -7.90 -12.66
CA GLY A 51 12.40 -8.50 -11.87
C GLY A 51 12.10 -9.94 -11.51
N VAL A 52 13.15 -10.72 -11.42
CA VAL A 52 13.16 -12.04 -10.79
C VAL A 52 13.96 -11.87 -9.51
N GLU A 53 13.29 -11.89 -8.37
CA GLU A 53 13.94 -11.85 -7.07
C GLU A 53 13.84 -13.26 -6.46
N GLY A 54 14.91 -14.02 -6.59
CA GLY A 54 14.93 -15.39 -6.10
C GLY A 54 13.83 -16.25 -6.73
N ARG A 55 12.79 -16.55 -5.97
CA ARG A 55 11.65 -17.39 -6.40
C ARG A 55 10.39 -16.58 -6.79
N LYS A 56 10.51 -15.26 -6.84
CA LYS A 56 9.39 -14.35 -7.09
C LYS A 56 9.55 -13.64 -8.41
N VAL A 57 8.54 -13.72 -9.25
CA VAL A 57 8.44 -12.99 -10.51
C VAL A 57 7.34 -11.95 -10.36
N VAL A 58 7.70 -10.69 -10.51
CA VAL A 58 6.75 -9.59 -10.51
C VAL A 58 6.56 -9.13 -11.95
N LEU A 59 5.31 -9.18 -12.39
CA LEU A 59 4.86 -8.64 -13.66
C LEU A 59 4.18 -7.31 -13.40
N GLU A 60 4.56 -6.27 -14.13
CA GLU A 60 3.93 -4.96 -14.03
C GLU A 60 3.23 -4.64 -15.34
N HIS A 61 1.93 -4.40 -15.27
CA HIS A 61 1.15 -3.97 -16.42
C HIS A 61 0.63 -2.56 -16.17
N SER A 62 0.81 -1.66 -17.13
CA SER A 62 0.30 -0.27 -17.15
C SER A 62 0.46 0.55 -15.84
N GLY A 63 1.65 0.54 -15.26
CA GLY A 63 2.04 1.50 -14.21
C GLY A 63 1.40 1.35 -12.83
N CYS A 64 0.28 0.67 -12.70
CA CYS A 64 -0.47 0.60 -11.44
C CYS A 64 -0.73 -0.81 -10.93
N PHE A 65 -0.60 -1.83 -11.76
CA PHE A 65 -0.87 -3.20 -11.38
C PHE A 65 0.41 -4.00 -11.22
N ARG A 66 0.57 -4.59 -10.06
CA ARG A 66 1.58 -5.61 -9.81
C ARG A 66 0.89 -6.93 -9.63
N TYR A 67 1.13 -7.85 -10.53
CA TYR A 67 0.80 -9.24 -10.37
C TYR A 67 1.99 -10.09 -10.73
N GLY A 68 1.99 -11.32 -10.29
CA GLY A 68 3.13 -12.17 -10.53
C GLY A 68 2.95 -13.57 -9.99
N PHE A 69 4.06 -14.26 -9.98
CA PHE A 69 4.15 -15.64 -9.55
C PHE A 69 5.24 -15.79 -8.50
N GLN A 70 5.04 -16.70 -7.58
CA GLN A 70 6.07 -17.16 -6.67
C GLN A 70 6.16 -18.67 -6.73
N VAL A 71 7.35 -19.20 -6.92
CA VAL A 71 7.60 -20.63 -6.78
C VAL A 71 7.94 -20.91 -5.33
N ALA A 72 7.05 -21.65 -4.65
CA ALA A 72 7.36 -22.18 -3.34
C ALA A 72 8.12 -23.48 -3.53
N ARG A 73 9.32 -23.61 -3.03
CA ARG A 73 10.23 -24.76 -3.18
C ARG A 73 10.54 -25.10 -4.65
N GLY A 74 11.64 -24.62 -5.14
CA GLY A 74 12.12 -24.85 -6.49
C GLY A 74 13.02 -23.73 -6.95
N ILE A 75 13.62 -23.89 -8.10
CA ILE A 75 14.50 -22.93 -8.72
C ILE A 75 13.78 -22.30 -9.92
N LEU A 76 13.87 -21.00 -10.03
CA LEU A 76 13.34 -20.24 -11.14
C LEU A 76 14.52 -19.67 -11.95
N ARG A 77 14.55 -19.94 -13.26
CA ARG A 77 15.57 -19.42 -14.16
C ARG A 77 14.95 -18.69 -15.32
N GLN A 78 15.46 -17.51 -15.61
CA GLN A 78 15.07 -16.80 -16.83
C GLN A 78 15.82 -17.41 -18.02
N THR A 79 15.07 -18.02 -18.95
CA THR A 79 15.61 -18.68 -20.16
C THR A 79 15.49 -17.81 -21.41
N GLY A 80 14.78 -16.67 -21.30
CA GLY A 80 14.63 -15.71 -22.38
C GLY A 80 13.96 -14.43 -21.90
N PRO A 81 13.79 -13.43 -22.79
CA PRO A 81 13.15 -12.16 -22.43
C PRO A 81 11.70 -12.33 -21.95
N GLN A 82 11.05 -13.40 -22.35
CA GLN A 82 9.65 -13.71 -22.08
C GLN A 82 9.43 -15.13 -21.57
N SER A 83 10.48 -15.82 -21.15
CA SER A 83 10.39 -17.20 -20.71
C SER A 83 11.18 -17.44 -19.43
N LEU A 84 10.57 -18.24 -18.56
CA LEU A 84 11.13 -18.67 -17.29
C LEU A 84 10.98 -20.19 -17.18
N GLU A 85 12.02 -20.84 -16.72
CA GLU A 85 12.01 -22.27 -16.41
C GLU A 85 11.91 -22.45 -14.90
N ILE A 86 11.05 -23.38 -14.49
CA ILE A 86 10.86 -23.77 -13.09
C ILE A 86 11.33 -25.19 -12.93
N GLU A 87 12.33 -25.39 -12.08
CA GLU A 87 12.73 -26.69 -11.57
C GLU A 87 12.12 -26.89 -10.19
N PRO A 88 11.02 -27.67 -10.05
CA PRO A 88 10.34 -27.82 -8.78
C PRO A 88 11.08 -28.83 -7.89
N GLU A 89 11.11 -28.55 -6.59
CA GLU A 89 11.46 -29.51 -5.55
C GLU A 89 10.19 -30.25 -5.07
N GLU A 90 10.36 -31.27 -4.24
CA GLU A 90 9.22 -32.01 -3.69
C GLU A 90 8.26 -31.08 -2.92
N GLY A 91 7.00 -31.12 -3.25
CA GLY A 91 5.96 -30.24 -2.72
C GLY A 91 6.03 -28.81 -3.23
N ALA A 92 6.64 -28.59 -4.41
CA ALA A 92 6.64 -27.28 -5.07
C ALA A 92 5.23 -26.83 -5.43
N ALA A 93 5.00 -25.52 -5.33
CA ALA A 93 3.76 -24.89 -5.76
C ALA A 93 4.06 -23.58 -6.49
N LEU A 94 3.22 -23.30 -7.51
CA LEU A 94 3.16 -22.01 -8.18
C LEU A 94 2.06 -21.19 -7.54
N LEU A 95 2.45 -20.11 -6.84
CA LEU A 95 1.54 -19.16 -6.23
C LEU A 95 1.33 -17.99 -7.18
N ILE A 96 0.11 -17.72 -7.56
CA ILE A 96 -0.28 -16.59 -8.38
C ILE A 96 -0.80 -15.50 -7.46
N PHE A 97 -0.33 -14.27 -7.63
CA PHE A 97 -0.75 -13.14 -6.81
C PHE A 97 -1.00 -11.88 -7.65
N GLY A 98 -1.96 -11.08 -7.21
CA GLY A 98 -2.27 -9.79 -7.80
C GLY A 98 -1.88 -8.61 -6.91
N ASN A 99 -2.10 -7.39 -7.39
CA ASN A 99 -1.92 -6.20 -6.57
C ASN A 99 -2.99 -6.15 -5.47
N PRO A 100 -2.61 -6.16 -4.19
CA PRO A 100 -3.58 -6.15 -3.10
C PRO A 100 -4.47 -4.90 -3.08
N VAL A 101 -4.01 -3.77 -3.60
CA VAL A 101 -4.77 -2.50 -3.61
C VAL A 101 -5.95 -2.53 -4.58
N ARG A 102 -5.85 -3.33 -5.67
CA ARG A 102 -6.91 -3.48 -6.69
C ARG A 102 -7.51 -4.88 -6.73
N ARG A 103 -7.32 -5.65 -5.70
CA ARG A 103 -7.84 -7.00 -5.58
C ARG A 103 -9.34 -7.06 -5.85
N GLU A 104 -10.10 -6.09 -5.35
CA GLU A 104 -11.54 -6.00 -5.59
C GLU A 104 -11.92 -5.71 -7.04
N GLU A 105 -11.16 -4.88 -7.76
CA GLU A 105 -11.41 -4.61 -9.17
C GLU A 105 -11.10 -5.84 -10.03
N ILE A 106 -10.02 -6.56 -9.70
CA ILE A 106 -9.69 -7.83 -10.35
C ILE A 106 -10.80 -8.86 -10.08
N PHE A 107 -11.30 -8.98 -8.86
CA PHE A 107 -12.39 -9.89 -8.52
C PHE A 107 -13.72 -9.48 -9.14
N ARG A 108 -14.09 -8.21 -9.17
CA ARG A 108 -15.33 -7.74 -9.81
C ARG A 108 -15.36 -7.96 -11.32
N SER A 109 -14.23 -7.85 -12.00
CA SER A 109 -14.15 -8.16 -13.43
C SER A 109 -14.30 -9.64 -13.73
N HIS A 110 -14.17 -10.52 -12.74
CA HIS A 110 -14.23 -11.98 -12.86
C HIS A 110 -15.59 -12.58 -12.46
N GLU A 111 -16.48 -11.83 -11.83
CA GLU A 111 -17.85 -12.32 -11.53
C GLU A 111 -18.68 -12.66 -12.77
N GLY A 112 -18.21 -12.31 -13.97
CA GLY A 112 -18.82 -12.68 -15.24
C GLY A 112 -18.05 -13.72 -16.06
N ALA A 113 -16.85 -14.11 -15.68
CA ALA A 113 -16.01 -15.07 -16.40
C ALA A 113 -16.15 -16.46 -15.78
N THR A 114 -17.15 -17.20 -16.22
CA THR A 114 -17.39 -18.59 -15.81
C THR A 114 -16.46 -19.60 -16.47
N ASP A 115 -15.34 -19.19 -17.01
CA ASP A 115 -14.33 -20.13 -17.49
C ASP A 115 -13.64 -20.76 -16.29
N GLY A 116 -14.30 -21.77 -15.76
CA GLY A 116 -13.83 -22.57 -14.65
C GLY A 116 -12.38 -23.00 -14.85
N VAL A 117 -11.71 -23.20 -13.74
CA VAL A 117 -10.44 -23.92 -13.71
C VAL A 117 -10.66 -25.22 -14.47
N GLY A 118 -10.12 -25.30 -15.67
CA GLY A 118 -10.21 -26.54 -16.46
C GLY A 118 -9.61 -27.68 -15.64
N GLU A 119 -10.18 -28.87 -15.72
CA GLU A 119 -9.62 -30.04 -15.04
C GLU A 119 -8.13 -30.15 -15.39
N LEU A 120 -7.30 -30.13 -14.34
CA LEU A 120 -5.86 -30.27 -14.47
C LEU A 120 -5.53 -31.69 -14.89
N ALA A 121 -5.11 -31.89 -16.13
CA ALA A 121 -4.65 -33.16 -16.65
C ALA A 121 -3.12 -33.15 -16.80
N GLY A 122 -2.44 -34.11 -16.22
CA GLY A 122 -0.98 -34.25 -16.35
C GLY A 122 -0.24 -34.18 -15.00
N PRO A 123 1.07 -33.86 -15.01
CA PRO A 123 1.90 -33.86 -13.79
C PRO A 123 1.63 -32.68 -12.82
N VAL A 124 0.55 -31.96 -13.01
CA VAL A 124 0.12 -30.92 -12.09
C VAL A 124 -0.82 -31.50 -11.06
N GLY A 125 -0.43 -31.45 -9.82
CA GLY A 125 -1.18 -32.01 -8.71
C GLY A 125 -2.39 -31.15 -8.29
N LYS A 126 -2.81 -31.28 -7.06
CA LYS A 126 -4.01 -30.61 -6.55
C LYS A 126 -3.90 -29.09 -6.63
N THR A 127 -4.98 -28.46 -7.10
CA THR A 127 -5.14 -27.01 -6.95
C THR A 127 -5.35 -26.68 -5.48
N PHE A 128 -4.55 -25.79 -4.93
CA PHE A 128 -4.74 -25.28 -3.58
C PHE A 128 -5.72 -24.11 -3.61
N LEU A 129 -6.56 -24.07 -2.62
CA LEU A 129 -7.39 -22.90 -2.41
C LEU A 129 -6.49 -21.67 -2.08
N PRO A 130 -6.82 -20.49 -2.59
CA PRO A 130 -6.07 -19.29 -2.24
C PRO A 130 -6.12 -19.04 -0.72
N PRO A 131 -5.16 -18.28 -0.15
CA PRO A 131 -5.30 -17.83 1.22
C PRO A 131 -6.59 -17.00 1.34
N PRO A 132 -7.30 -17.08 2.48
CA PRO A 132 -8.50 -16.28 2.69
C PRO A 132 -8.18 -14.79 2.59
N MET A 133 -9.21 -14.00 2.30
CA MET A 133 -9.08 -12.54 2.26
C MET A 133 -8.76 -12.00 3.66
N GLU A 134 -8.01 -10.91 3.66
CA GLU A 134 -7.69 -10.20 4.90
C GLU A 134 -8.97 -9.64 5.54
N PRO A 135 -9.02 -9.55 6.88
CA PRO A 135 -10.06 -8.79 7.55
C PRO A 135 -10.14 -7.34 7.09
N GLU A 136 -11.33 -6.78 7.14
CA GLU A 136 -11.59 -5.36 6.88
C GLU A 136 -11.92 -4.66 8.20
N ALA A 137 -11.63 -3.36 8.29
CA ALA A 137 -11.93 -2.55 9.46
C ALA A 137 -12.92 -1.42 9.14
N GLU A 138 -13.86 -1.19 10.03
CA GLU A 138 -14.82 -0.08 9.96
C GLU A 138 -14.82 0.69 11.30
N PRO A 139 -14.70 2.02 11.27
CA PRO A 139 -14.58 2.87 10.10
C PRO A 139 -13.23 2.71 9.39
N THR A 140 -13.21 2.97 8.09
CA THR A 140 -11.98 3.05 7.29
C THR A 140 -11.15 4.31 7.60
N THR A 141 -11.68 5.18 8.43
CA THR A 141 -11.03 6.36 8.99
C THR A 141 -9.82 5.95 9.81
N SER A 142 -8.68 6.56 9.57
CA SER A 142 -7.45 6.26 10.32
C SER A 142 -7.04 7.38 11.29
N VAL A 143 -7.78 8.49 11.35
CA VAL A 143 -7.56 9.59 12.31
C VAL A 143 -8.87 9.91 13.02
N PHE A 144 -8.84 9.83 14.33
CA PHE A 144 -9.97 10.13 15.22
C PHE A 144 -9.76 11.44 15.98
N PRO A 145 -10.86 12.11 16.37
CA PRO A 145 -10.77 13.30 17.21
C PRO A 145 -10.12 12.98 18.55
N TRP A 146 -9.21 13.86 18.98
CA TRP A 146 -8.54 13.75 20.28
C TRP A 146 -9.53 13.74 21.44
N GLY A 147 -9.30 12.86 22.40
CA GLY A 147 -10.12 12.77 23.62
C GLY A 147 -11.47 12.07 23.47
N ILE A 148 -11.83 11.66 22.26
CA ILE A 148 -13.10 10.94 21.99
C ILE A 148 -12.76 9.47 21.72
N PRO A 149 -13.24 8.52 22.55
CA PRO A 149 -13.05 7.10 22.27
C PRO A 149 -13.66 6.70 20.93
N ALA A 150 -12.90 5.93 20.14
CA ALA A 150 -13.34 5.44 18.85
C ALA A 150 -13.66 3.95 18.91
N GLN A 151 -14.69 3.52 18.20
CA GLN A 151 -15.03 2.11 18.06
C GLN A 151 -14.60 1.62 16.67
N VAL A 152 -13.90 0.49 16.64
CA VAL A 152 -13.47 -0.17 15.41
C VAL A 152 -14.08 -1.56 15.35
N ARG A 153 -14.76 -1.85 14.24
CA ARG A 153 -15.32 -3.16 13.94
C ARG A 153 -14.42 -3.84 12.91
N LEU A 154 -14.08 -5.11 13.16
CA LEU A 154 -13.42 -5.95 12.17
C LEU A 154 -14.44 -6.89 11.54
N THR A 155 -14.35 -7.07 10.23
CA THR A 155 -15.22 -7.96 9.47
C THR A 155 -14.39 -8.85 8.55
N ALA A 156 -14.94 -9.97 8.14
CA ALA A 156 -14.34 -10.86 7.15
C ALA A 156 -15.42 -11.30 6.17
N ARG A 157 -15.04 -11.54 4.93
CA ARG A 157 -15.96 -12.00 3.86
C ARG A 157 -16.18 -13.50 3.90
N GLU A 158 -15.24 -14.23 4.45
CA GLU A 158 -15.30 -15.69 4.60
C GLU A 158 -15.62 -16.07 6.04
N GLU A 159 -16.32 -17.19 6.22
CA GLU A 159 -16.61 -17.73 7.56
C GLU A 159 -15.31 -18.22 8.21
N GLY A 160 -14.95 -17.59 9.31
CA GLY A 160 -13.73 -17.91 10.03
C GLY A 160 -13.59 -17.07 11.29
N GLN A 161 -12.44 -17.19 11.93
CA GLN A 161 -12.16 -16.50 13.16
C GLN A 161 -11.12 -15.41 12.94
N ILE A 162 -11.52 -14.14 13.12
CA ILE A 162 -10.57 -13.04 13.14
C ILE A 162 -9.80 -13.09 14.48
N ARG A 163 -8.48 -13.06 14.38
CA ARG A 163 -7.55 -12.86 15.49
C ARG A 163 -6.81 -11.57 15.31
N TYR A 164 -6.51 -10.89 16.42
CA TYR A 164 -5.89 -9.56 16.36
C TYR A 164 -4.87 -9.36 17.49
N THR A 165 -4.03 -8.34 17.29
CA THR A 165 -3.12 -7.78 18.30
C THR A 165 -3.18 -6.25 18.25
N LEU A 166 -2.81 -5.60 19.35
CA LEU A 166 -2.76 -4.12 19.47
C LEU A 166 -1.34 -3.60 19.73
N ASP A 167 -0.38 -4.48 19.80
CA ASP A 167 1.03 -4.21 20.11
C ASP A 167 1.95 -4.31 18.87
N GLY A 168 1.35 -4.50 17.67
CA GLY A 168 2.09 -4.65 16.43
C GLY A 168 2.68 -6.04 16.20
N SER A 169 2.47 -7.00 17.09
CA SER A 169 2.86 -8.41 16.87
C SER A 169 2.01 -9.06 15.77
N ASP A 170 2.51 -10.13 15.17
CA ASP A 170 1.75 -10.89 14.16
C ASP A 170 0.71 -11.77 14.82
N PRO A 171 -0.61 -11.63 14.49
CA PRO A 171 -1.65 -12.44 15.09
C PRO A 171 -1.47 -13.94 14.78
N GLY A 172 -1.35 -14.74 15.83
CA GLY A 172 -1.26 -16.20 15.77
C GLY A 172 -2.53 -16.91 16.26
N PRO A 173 -2.53 -18.26 16.29
CA PRO A 173 -3.68 -19.04 16.76
C PRO A 173 -4.08 -18.76 18.21
N GLU A 174 -3.13 -18.32 19.04
CA GLU A 174 -3.37 -18.00 20.46
C GLU A 174 -3.67 -16.54 20.72
N SER A 175 -3.59 -15.68 19.69
CA SER A 175 -3.93 -14.26 19.82
C SER A 175 -5.40 -14.08 20.16
N PRO A 176 -5.80 -12.95 20.78
CA PRO A 176 -7.18 -12.64 21.10
C PRO A 176 -8.14 -12.84 19.92
N ARG A 177 -9.29 -13.41 20.19
CA ARG A 177 -10.36 -13.58 19.21
C ARG A 177 -11.17 -12.29 19.14
N TYR A 178 -11.45 -11.84 17.92
CA TYR A 178 -12.36 -10.74 17.73
C TYR A 178 -13.82 -11.22 17.93
N GLY A 179 -14.57 -10.54 18.77
CA GLY A 179 -15.98 -10.85 19.05
C GLY A 179 -16.85 -9.61 19.23
N GLU A 180 -16.21 -8.50 19.64
CA GLU A 180 -16.92 -7.23 19.89
C GLU A 180 -16.10 -6.05 19.33
N PRO A 181 -16.73 -4.91 19.01
CA PRO A 181 -16.03 -3.72 18.55
C PRO A 181 -14.92 -3.28 19.52
N LEU A 182 -13.75 -3.01 18.99
CA LEU A 182 -12.59 -2.55 19.77
C LEU A 182 -12.75 -1.07 20.09
N VAL A 183 -12.59 -0.71 21.37
CA VAL A 183 -12.66 0.69 21.82
C VAL A 183 -11.23 1.23 21.94
N LEU A 184 -10.87 2.14 21.03
CA LEU A 184 -9.57 2.81 21.03
C LEU A 184 -9.67 4.16 21.74
N ARG A 185 -8.63 4.52 22.50
CA ARG A 185 -8.52 5.80 23.25
C ARG A 185 -7.23 6.56 22.92
N GLU A 186 -6.31 5.89 22.29
CA GLU A 186 -4.97 6.41 21.95
C GLU A 186 -4.51 5.80 20.61
N ASP A 187 -3.42 6.33 20.07
CA ASP A 187 -2.79 5.83 18.85
C ASP A 187 -2.57 4.32 18.97
N THR A 188 -3.13 3.56 18.04
CA THR A 188 -3.13 2.10 18.09
C THR A 188 -3.00 1.54 16.68
N ALA A 189 -2.14 0.55 16.49
CA ALA A 189 -2.09 -0.26 15.28
C ALA A 189 -2.73 -1.62 15.54
N ILE A 190 -3.89 -1.86 14.93
CA ILE A 190 -4.56 -3.17 15.00
C ILE A 190 -3.95 -4.04 13.90
N SER A 191 -3.27 -5.13 14.27
CA SER A 191 -2.90 -6.18 13.33
C SER A 191 -3.94 -7.29 13.37
N ALA A 192 -4.37 -7.81 12.21
CA ALA A 192 -5.41 -8.82 12.15
C ALA A 192 -5.13 -9.87 11.08
N ARG A 193 -5.63 -11.09 11.31
CA ARG A 193 -5.67 -12.22 10.37
C ARG A 193 -7.00 -12.97 10.49
N LEU A 194 -7.45 -13.56 9.40
CA LEU A 194 -8.58 -14.48 9.37
C LEU A 194 -8.04 -15.93 9.38
N PHE A 195 -8.56 -16.73 10.29
CA PHE A 195 -8.29 -18.15 10.41
C PHE A 195 -9.53 -18.94 10.02
N LEU A 196 -9.45 -19.76 8.98
CA LEU A 196 -10.55 -20.59 8.51
C LEU A 196 -10.58 -21.95 9.23
N PRO A 197 -11.74 -22.62 9.26
CA PRO A 197 -11.86 -23.96 9.87
C PRO A 197 -11.02 -25.04 9.18
N ASP A 198 -10.69 -24.86 7.90
CA ASP A 198 -9.85 -25.78 7.12
C ASP A 198 -8.33 -25.58 7.33
N GLY A 199 -7.94 -24.68 8.25
CA GLY A 199 -6.57 -24.38 8.60
C GLY A 199 -5.88 -23.32 7.74
N ARG A 200 -6.54 -22.76 6.70
CA ARG A 200 -6.01 -21.62 5.95
C ARG A 200 -6.03 -20.37 6.80
N VAL A 201 -5.03 -19.50 6.57
CA VAL A 201 -4.86 -18.24 7.30
C VAL A 201 -4.62 -17.12 6.30
N SER A 202 -5.31 -15.99 6.48
CA SER A 202 -5.11 -14.82 5.62
C SER A 202 -3.72 -14.21 5.78
N PRO A 203 -3.26 -13.42 4.81
CA PRO A 203 -2.17 -12.48 5.07
C PRO A 203 -2.48 -11.60 6.28
N ARG A 204 -1.44 -11.06 6.90
CA ARG A 204 -1.57 -10.04 7.95
C ARG A 204 -1.99 -8.73 7.33
N VAL A 205 -3.01 -8.10 7.91
CA VAL A 205 -3.37 -6.71 7.63
C VAL A 205 -3.13 -5.87 8.87
N GLU A 206 -2.76 -4.61 8.67
CA GLU A 206 -2.54 -3.65 9.74
C GLU A 206 -3.39 -2.40 9.52
N PHE A 207 -4.12 -1.99 10.55
CA PHE A 207 -4.95 -0.79 10.58
C PHE A 207 -4.36 0.21 11.58
N PRO A 208 -3.56 1.19 11.13
CA PRO A 208 -3.01 2.21 12.01
C PRO A 208 -4.06 3.29 12.27
N TYR A 209 -4.42 3.46 13.52
CA TYR A 209 -5.31 4.51 14.01
C TYR A 209 -4.54 5.53 14.82
N ARG A 210 -4.82 6.80 14.56
CA ARG A 210 -4.21 7.94 15.23
C ARG A 210 -5.28 8.84 15.82
N PHE A 211 -4.92 9.60 16.83
CA PHE A 211 -5.78 10.60 17.45
C PHE A 211 -5.17 11.98 17.32
N GLY A 212 -5.97 12.95 16.88
CA GLY A 212 -5.47 14.32 16.68
C GLY A 212 -6.56 15.36 16.72
N LEU A 213 -6.15 16.62 16.71
CA LEU A 213 -7.07 17.75 16.60
C LEU A 213 -7.72 17.75 15.21
N THR A 214 -9.00 18.00 15.14
CA THR A 214 -9.80 18.01 13.90
C THR A 214 -10.37 19.38 13.56
N ASP A 215 -10.30 20.34 14.47
CA ASP A 215 -10.84 21.69 14.37
C ASP A 215 -9.78 22.74 13.96
N LEU A 216 -8.80 22.32 13.17
CA LEU A 216 -7.71 23.16 12.69
C LEU A 216 -8.13 23.95 11.44
N GLU A 217 -7.60 25.17 11.30
CA GLU A 217 -7.66 25.92 10.08
C GLU A 217 -6.34 25.77 9.30
N VAL A 218 -6.42 25.38 8.02
CA VAL A 218 -5.25 25.25 7.15
C VAL A 218 -5.39 26.16 5.95
N GLU A 219 -4.34 26.90 5.65
CA GLU A 219 -4.16 27.69 4.44
C GLU A 219 -2.80 27.37 3.81
N SER A 220 -2.69 27.58 2.50
CA SER A 220 -1.45 27.33 1.77
C SER A 220 -1.38 28.23 0.54
N PRO A 221 -0.23 28.86 0.27
CA PRO A 221 0.05 29.47 -1.02
C PRO A 221 0.42 28.47 -2.12
N THR A 222 0.73 27.22 -1.75
CA THR A 222 1.12 26.17 -2.69
C THR A 222 -0.01 25.81 -3.64
N VAL A 223 0.29 25.78 -4.93
CA VAL A 223 -0.64 25.33 -5.96
C VAL A 223 -0.62 23.80 -6.04
N LEU A 224 -1.74 23.17 -5.72
CA LEU A 224 -1.89 21.73 -5.91
C LEU A 224 -2.08 21.40 -7.40
N ASP A 225 -1.68 20.20 -7.79
CA ASP A 225 -1.88 19.70 -9.15
C ASP A 225 -3.38 19.72 -9.50
N HIS A 226 -3.69 20.16 -10.72
CA HIS A 226 -5.06 20.42 -11.19
C HIS A 226 -5.92 19.16 -11.37
N ARG A 227 -5.30 17.96 -11.38
CA ARG A 227 -6.04 16.70 -11.50
C ARG A 227 -6.89 16.45 -10.25
N PRO A 228 -8.19 16.16 -10.41
CA PRO A 228 -9.10 16.00 -9.27
C PRO A 228 -8.60 14.99 -8.21
N VAL A 229 -7.93 13.94 -8.64
CA VAL A 229 -7.38 12.89 -7.74
C VAL A 229 -6.30 13.44 -6.80
N PHE A 230 -5.58 14.51 -7.19
CA PHE A 230 -4.50 15.12 -6.40
C PHE A 230 -4.89 16.46 -5.79
N HIS A 231 -5.91 17.10 -6.34
CA HIS A 231 -6.40 18.38 -5.84
C HIS A 231 -7.43 18.19 -4.72
N GLY A 232 -8.40 17.30 -4.93
CA GLY A 232 -9.55 17.14 -4.03
C GLY A 232 -10.23 18.46 -3.73
N ASN A 233 -10.51 18.73 -2.45
CA ASN A 233 -11.02 20.01 -1.95
C ASN A 233 -9.89 20.96 -1.50
N GLY A 234 -8.69 20.77 -2.02
CA GLY A 234 -7.51 21.55 -1.67
C GLY A 234 -6.79 21.05 -0.43
N VAL A 235 -5.96 21.91 0.14
CA VAL A 235 -5.13 21.57 1.33
C VAL A 235 -5.94 21.21 2.58
N ARG A 236 -7.22 21.54 2.62
CA ARG A 236 -8.12 21.16 3.72
C ARG A 236 -8.29 19.66 3.86
N ASP A 237 -8.13 18.93 2.75
CA ASP A 237 -8.20 17.46 2.79
C ASP A 237 -7.03 16.83 3.54
N LEU A 238 -5.95 17.58 3.82
CA LEU A 238 -4.89 17.13 4.72
C LEU A 238 -5.37 17.00 6.19
N LEU A 239 -6.51 17.60 6.53
CA LEU A 239 -7.18 17.44 7.82
C LEU A 239 -8.25 16.34 7.78
N SER A 240 -8.40 15.63 6.66
CA SER A 240 -9.37 14.55 6.56
C SER A 240 -9.03 13.40 7.48
N ALA A 241 -10.03 12.65 7.88
CA ALA A 241 -9.84 11.50 8.75
C ALA A 241 -9.22 10.28 8.04
N GLN A 242 -9.08 10.31 6.71
CA GLN A 242 -8.59 9.18 5.91
C GLN A 242 -7.15 9.39 5.45
N ARG A 243 -6.29 8.44 5.74
CA ARG A 243 -4.90 8.43 5.27
C ARG A 243 -4.78 7.86 3.86
N GLY A 244 -3.83 8.38 3.10
CA GLY A 244 -3.46 7.81 1.81
C GLY A 244 -2.95 6.37 1.92
N SER A 245 -3.30 5.53 0.97
CA SER A 245 -2.75 4.18 0.83
C SER A 245 -1.41 4.20 0.09
N LEU A 246 -0.88 3.05 -0.28
CA LEU A 246 0.28 2.96 -1.17
C LEU A 246 -0.06 3.24 -2.65
N ASP A 247 -1.35 3.34 -2.98
CA ASP A 247 -1.81 3.78 -4.29
C ASP A 247 -1.99 5.30 -4.29
N TYR A 248 -1.12 5.99 -5.04
CA TYR A 248 -1.20 7.45 -5.17
C TYR A 248 -2.46 7.94 -5.91
N LEU A 249 -3.23 7.03 -6.53
CA LEU A 249 -4.48 7.33 -7.23
C LEU A 249 -5.73 7.10 -6.36
N ASP A 250 -5.58 6.77 -5.08
CA ASP A 250 -6.70 6.52 -4.17
C ASP A 250 -7.53 7.77 -3.81
N GLY A 251 -7.14 8.94 -4.33
CA GLY A 251 -7.81 10.22 -4.10
C GLY A 251 -7.56 10.86 -2.74
N ARG A 252 -6.71 10.26 -1.89
CA ARG A 252 -6.41 10.74 -0.53
C ARG A 252 -5.12 11.54 -0.44
N TRP A 253 -4.28 11.49 -1.48
CA TRP A 253 -3.03 12.22 -1.56
C TRP A 253 -3.25 13.62 -2.15
N ARG A 254 -2.64 14.61 -1.53
CA ARG A 254 -2.54 15.97 -2.11
C ARG A 254 -1.20 16.10 -2.80
N GLY A 255 -1.22 16.34 -4.09
CA GLY A 255 -0.04 16.38 -4.95
C GLY A 255 0.30 17.77 -5.43
N THR A 256 1.59 18.11 -5.47
CA THR A 256 2.09 19.37 -6.02
C THR A 256 3.42 19.16 -6.75
N LEU A 257 3.72 20.05 -7.69
CA LEU A 257 5.03 20.19 -8.34
C LEU A 257 5.84 21.35 -7.75
N GLU A 258 5.36 21.92 -6.66
CA GLU A 258 6.01 23.01 -5.91
C GLU A 258 6.39 22.56 -4.53
N ASP A 259 7.10 23.40 -3.78
CA ASP A 259 7.31 23.23 -2.35
C ASP A 259 5.96 23.34 -1.62
N LEU A 260 5.76 22.51 -0.61
CA LEU A 260 4.52 22.54 0.16
C LEU A 260 4.68 23.49 1.36
N ASP A 261 3.93 24.58 1.38
CA ASP A 261 3.89 25.55 2.46
C ASP A 261 2.51 25.52 3.13
N LEU A 262 2.41 24.91 4.30
CA LEU A 262 1.18 24.81 5.07
C LEU A 262 1.23 25.75 6.26
N ARG A 263 0.20 26.55 6.44
CA ARG A 263 0.04 27.47 7.59
C ARG A 263 -1.21 27.09 8.35
N ILE A 264 -1.04 26.77 9.61
CA ILE A 264 -2.08 26.21 10.43
C ILE A 264 -2.35 27.08 11.65
N ARG A 265 -3.66 27.34 11.89
CA ARG A 265 -4.14 27.97 13.13
C ARG A 265 -4.88 26.96 13.98
N LEU A 266 -4.60 26.99 15.26
CA LEU A 266 -5.39 26.30 16.26
C LEU A 266 -6.54 27.24 16.69
N PRO A 267 -7.74 26.74 16.99
CA PRO A 267 -8.86 27.57 17.44
C PRO A 267 -8.55 28.28 18.78
N GLU A 268 -7.72 27.66 19.59
CA GLU A 268 -7.18 28.24 20.84
C GLU A 268 -5.72 27.81 21.04
N ARG A 269 -4.96 28.57 21.83
CA ARG A 269 -3.61 28.18 22.20
C ARG A 269 -3.64 26.95 23.08
N ARG A 270 -2.93 25.92 22.64
CA ARG A 270 -2.91 24.62 23.30
C ARG A 270 -1.49 24.04 23.40
N LYS A 271 -1.26 23.25 24.43
CA LYS A 271 -0.02 22.46 24.51
C LYS A 271 -0.07 21.33 23.51
N ILE A 272 0.90 21.27 22.64
CA ILE A 272 1.02 20.26 21.59
C ILE A 272 2.18 19.33 21.92
N ARG A 273 1.95 18.02 21.82
CA ARG A 273 2.95 16.96 21.96
C ARG A 273 3.72 16.81 20.68
N SER A 274 3.00 16.61 19.57
CA SER A 274 3.64 16.37 18.29
C SER A 274 2.80 16.88 17.12
N ILE A 275 3.50 17.15 16.00
CA ILE A 275 2.93 17.52 14.70
C ILE A 275 3.51 16.56 13.67
N SER A 276 2.66 15.89 12.90
CA SER A 276 3.05 14.88 11.93
C SER A 276 2.39 15.13 10.59
N LEU A 277 3.11 14.93 9.49
CA LEU A 277 2.61 14.99 8.12
C LEU A 277 3.16 13.78 7.36
N GLY A 278 2.28 13.06 6.65
CA GLY A 278 2.63 11.88 5.87
C GLY A 278 3.07 12.23 4.44
N PHE A 279 4.03 11.48 3.91
CA PHE A 279 4.53 11.60 2.55
C PHE A 279 4.62 10.24 1.87
N LEU A 280 4.43 10.22 0.55
CA LEU A 280 4.56 9.04 -0.30
C LEU A 280 5.84 9.11 -1.11
N SER A 281 6.48 7.96 -1.28
CA SER A 281 7.53 7.74 -2.28
C SER A 281 7.08 6.66 -3.25
N HIS A 282 7.10 6.99 -4.54
CA HIS A 282 6.81 6.08 -5.65
C HIS A 282 7.65 6.51 -6.86
N HIS A 283 8.93 6.15 -6.83
CA HIS A 283 9.93 6.66 -7.80
C HIS A 283 9.56 6.42 -9.26
N ARG A 284 8.88 5.32 -9.57
CA ARG A 284 8.43 5.00 -10.93
C ARG A 284 7.31 5.91 -11.46
N SER A 285 6.65 6.65 -10.56
CA SER A 285 5.63 7.64 -10.92
C SER A 285 6.11 9.08 -10.72
N GLY A 286 7.42 9.26 -10.53
CA GLY A 286 7.98 10.60 -10.32
C GLY A 286 7.66 11.20 -8.94
N ILE A 287 7.25 10.37 -7.96
CA ILE A 287 6.90 10.80 -6.61
C ILE A 287 8.09 10.51 -5.70
N VAL A 288 8.61 11.54 -5.04
CA VAL A 288 9.77 11.43 -4.17
C VAL A 288 9.46 12.13 -2.85
N TYR A 289 10.01 11.63 -1.75
CA TYR A 289 9.96 12.36 -0.48
C TYR A 289 10.55 13.75 -0.61
N PRO A 290 10.10 14.75 0.17
CA PRO A 290 10.78 16.03 0.23
C PRO A 290 12.24 15.84 0.66
N GLN A 291 13.12 16.73 0.24
CA GLN A 291 14.52 16.71 0.71
C GLN A 291 14.58 16.94 2.23
N TRP A 292 13.77 17.87 2.68
CA TRP A 292 13.63 18.20 4.10
C TRP A 292 12.25 18.84 4.36
N VAL A 293 11.86 18.76 5.61
CA VAL A 293 10.65 19.41 6.14
C VAL A 293 11.06 20.29 7.31
N GLU A 294 10.61 21.53 7.31
CA GLU A 294 10.79 22.48 8.41
C GLU A 294 9.48 22.75 9.14
N LEU A 295 9.60 22.91 10.44
CA LEU A 295 8.55 23.38 11.32
C LEU A 295 8.92 24.73 11.91
N ALA A 296 8.01 25.69 11.86
CA ALA A 296 8.03 26.91 12.64
C ALA A 296 6.77 27.00 13.50
N VAL A 297 6.89 27.45 14.73
CA VAL A 297 5.82 27.47 15.72
C VAL A 297 5.69 28.83 16.39
N GLY A 298 4.49 29.18 16.83
CA GLY A 298 4.27 30.46 17.51
C GLY A 298 2.90 30.61 18.18
N PRO A 299 2.68 31.75 18.82
CA PRO A 299 1.37 32.09 19.37
C PRO A 299 0.30 32.35 18.28
N ASP A 300 0.75 32.79 17.11
CA ASP A 300 -0.04 33.09 15.90
C ASP A 300 0.87 33.02 14.67
N LEU A 301 0.32 33.19 13.45
CA LEU A 301 1.07 33.11 12.19
C LEU A 301 2.05 34.28 11.95
N GLU A 302 1.88 35.39 12.63
CA GLU A 302 2.76 36.57 12.49
C GLU A 302 4.02 36.44 13.35
N HIS A 303 3.95 35.65 14.41
CA HIS A 303 5.03 35.49 15.39
C HIS A 303 5.59 34.07 15.42
N LEU A 304 5.73 33.45 14.24
CA LEU A 304 6.35 32.13 14.12
C LEU A 304 7.88 32.21 14.32
N ARG A 305 8.43 31.21 15.01
CA ARG A 305 9.88 31.03 15.17
C ARG A 305 10.27 29.65 14.62
N PRO A 306 11.41 29.52 13.94
CA PRO A 306 11.93 28.23 13.52
C PRO A 306 12.01 27.27 14.71
N TYR A 307 11.49 26.06 14.53
CA TYR A 307 11.51 25.02 15.54
C TYR A 307 12.53 23.92 15.21
N GLY A 308 12.51 23.42 13.98
CA GLY A 308 13.43 22.37 13.56
C GLY A 308 13.26 21.99 12.10
N ARG A 309 14.23 21.21 11.61
CA ARG A 309 14.25 20.63 10.26
C ARG A 309 14.51 19.14 10.35
N ILE A 310 13.76 18.36 9.58
CA ILE A 310 13.97 16.93 9.40
C ILE A 310 14.33 16.69 7.94
N THR A 311 15.51 16.12 7.69
CA THR A 311 15.96 15.70 6.37
C THR A 311 15.51 14.26 6.10
N LEU A 312 14.93 14.00 4.94
CA LEU A 312 14.50 12.68 4.56
C LEU A 312 15.53 12.08 3.59
N PRO A 313 16.29 11.07 4.01
CA PRO A 313 17.14 10.35 3.09
C PRO A 313 16.27 9.63 2.05
N CYS A 314 16.55 9.89 0.80
CA CYS A 314 15.95 9.15 -0.31
C CYS A 314 16.89 8.02 -0.68
N ALA A 315 16.46 6.76 -0.46
CA ALA A 315 17.27 5.60 -0.78
C ALA A 315 17.50 5.49 -2.29
N PRO A 316 18.74 5.37 -2.75
CA PRO A 316 19.03 5.21 -4.17
C PRO A 316 18.37 3.93 -4.71
N CYS A 317 17.76 4.04 -5.89
CA CYS A 317 17.21 2.90 -6.64
C CYS A 317 16.16 2.07 -5.91
N SER A 318 15.50 2.61 -4.88
CA SER A 318 14.39 1.92 -4.24
C SER A 318 13.25 1.73 -5.25
N ARG A 319 12.88 0.48 -5.49
CA ARG A 319 11.66 0.12 -6.23
C ARG A 319 10.45 0.06 -5.31
N GLU A 320 10.67 0.26 -4.05
CA GLU A 320 9.66 0.18 -3.01
C GLU A 320 8.73 1.38 -3.07
N ILE A 321 7.44 1.12 -2.98
CA ILE A 321 6.44 2.14 -2.71
C ILE A 321 6.33 2.21 -1.20
N ALA A 322 6.58 3.38 -0.64
CA ALA A 322 6.61 3.53 0.80
C ALA A 322 5.97 4.84 1.25
N LYS A 323 5.34 4.80 2.42
CA LYS A 323 4.87 5.99 3.14
C LYS A 323 5.77 6.28 4.31
N ARG A 324 5.92 7.57 4.62
CA ARG A 324 6.68 8.00 5.77
C ARG A 324 6.02 9.20 6.43
N ASP A 325 5.83 9.11 7.74
CA ASP A 325 5.41 10.24 8.55
C ASP A 325 6.64 11.03 9.01
N VAL A 326 6.60 12.35 8.80
CA VAL A 326 7.56 13.29 9.38
C VAL A 326 6.93 13.86 10.62
N THR A 327 7.48 13.53 11.78
CA THR A 327 6.93 13.89 13.08
C THR A 327 7.89 14.76 13.88
N PHE A 328 7.44 15.95 14.24
CA PHE A 328 8.12 16.85 15.16
C PHE A 328 7.55 16.67 16.57
N GLN A 329 8.43 16.39 17.53
CA GLN A 329 8.10 16.39 18.96
C GLN A 329 8.19 17.80 19.49
N VAL A 330 7.06 18.44 19.80
CA VAL A 330 7.01 19.88 20.08
C VAL A 330 7.03 20.20 21.56
N TYR A 331 6.20 19.54 22.36
CA TYR A 331 6.06 19.76 23.81
C TYR A 331 5.91 21.24 24.20
N GLY A 332 5.15 22.02 23.43
CA GLY A 332 5.03 23.47 23.58
C GLY A 332 3.61 24.01 23.47
N LEU A 333 3.40 25.22 24.02
CA LEU A 333 2.13 25.95 23.91
C LEU A 333 2.11 26.72 22.58
N LEU A 334 1.22 26.34 21.66
CA LEU A 334 1.09 26.93 20.33
C LEU A 334 -0.30 27.49 20.09
N GLY A 335 -0.39 28.56 19.26
CA GLY A 335 -1.61 29.03 18.63
C GLY A 335 -1.58 28.86 17.11
N ALA A 336 -0.36 28.74 16.54
CA ALA A 336 -0.18 28.51 15.11
C ALA A 336 1.16 27.83 14.83
N PHE A 337 1.26 27.25 13.62
CA PHE A 337 2.53 26.72 13.10
C PHE A 337 2.55 26.73 11.58
N ARG A 338 3.74 26.61 11.01
CA ARG A 338 3.98 26.44 9.57
C ARG A 338 4.79 25.18 9.34
N ILE A 339 4.36 24.35 8.41
CA ILE A 339 5.14 23.24 7.85
C ILE A 339 5.56 23.64 6.44
N TYR A 340 6.85 23.56 6.16
CA TYR A 340 7.40 23.78 4.83
C TYR A 340 8.18 22.54 4.41
N ALA A 341 7.72 21.90 3.32
CA ALA A 341 8.37 20.72 2.76
C ALA A 341 9.02 21.08 1.41
N HIS A 342 10.33 20.98 1.35
CA HIS A 342 11.13 21.31 0.18
C HIS A 342 11.29 20.09 -0.73
N ARG A 343 10.77 20.17 -1.95
CA ARG A 343 10.87 19.11 -2.93
C ARG A 343 12.25 19.05 -3.60
N TYR A 344 12.52 18.01 -4.34
CA TYR A 344 13.63 18.01 -5.31
C TYR A 344 13.23 18.84 -6.53
N GLU A 345 14.09 19.73 -7.00
CA GLU A 345 13.85 20.51 -8.22
C GLU A 345 13.83 19.60 -9.45
N THR A 346 14.73 18.61 -9.47
CA THR A 346 14.83 17.61 -10.52
C THR A 346 14.90 16.23 -9.92
N MET A 347 14.41 15.23 -10.66
CA MET A 347 14.53 13.83 -10.26
C MET A 347 15.98 13.45 -10.04
N PRO A 348 16.32 12.82 -8.91
CA PRO A 348 17.68 12.40 -8.59
C PRO A 348 18.29 11.51 -9.67
N GLN A 349 19.64 11.58 -9.84
CA GLN A 349 20.37 10.85 -10.89
C GLN A 349 20.24 9.33 -10.81
N TRP A 350 19.92 8.79 -9.65
CA TRP A 350 19.67 7.37 -9.44
C TRP A 350 18.24 6.92 -9.79
N CYS A 351 17.33 7.87 -10.08
CA CYS A 351 15.95 7.57 -10.42
C CYS A 351 15.78 7.24 -11.91
N CYS A 352 14.73 6.47 -12.25
CA CYS A 352 14.39 6.15 -13.65
C CYS A 352 14.05 7.38 -14.49
N TYR A 353 13.53 8.46 -13.89
CA TYR A 353 13.22 9.74 -14.55
C TYR A 353 14.30 10.81 -14.29
N ARG A 354 15.55 10.40 -14.14
CA ARG A 354 16.67 11.30 -13.81
C ARG A 354 16.66 12.58 -14.65
N GLY A 355 16.85 13.70 -13.97
CA GLY A 355 16.90 15.01 -14.59
C GLY A 355 15.53 15.59 -15.03
N SER A 356 14.42 14.87 -14.84
CA SER A 356 13.09 15.40 -15.07
C SER A 356 12.76 16.44 -14.00
N GLU A 357 12.17 17.56 -14.41
CA GLU A 357 11.64 18.59 -13.51
C GLU A 357 10.26 18.21 -12.92
N HIS A 358 9.61 17.19 -13.49
CA HIS A 358 8.35 16.67 -12.96
C HIS A 358 8.60 15.80 -11.73
N VAL A 359 8.82 16.45 -10.60
CA VAL A 359 8.99 15.80 -9.31
C VAL A 359 7.77 16.08 -8.46
N PHE A 360 6.93 15.08 -8.26
CA PHE A 360 5.76 15.21 -7.41
C PHE A 360 6.12 15.07 -5.94
N LEU A 361 5.59 16.00 -5.16
CA LEU A 361 5.46 15.88 -3.72
C LEU A 361 4.02 15.48 -3.39
N MET A 362 3.85 14.36 -2.72
CA MET A 362 2.56 13.84 -2.30
C MET A 362 2.49 13.83 -0.79
N ALA A 363 1.52 14.55 -0.23
CA ALA A 363 1.25 14.60 1.20
C ALA A 363 -0.14 14.07 1.54
N ASP A 364 -0.25 13.43 2.70
CA ASP A 364 -1.51 13.02 3.32
C ASP A 364 -1.64 13.62 4.74
N ASN A 365 -2.55 13.16 5.51
CA ASN A 365 -2.97 13.66 6.83
C ASN A 365 -1.93 14.41 7.65
N LEU A 366 -2.30 15.63 7.98
CA LEU A 366 -1.71 16.41 9.05
C LEU A 366 -2.33 15.98 10.40
N ILE A 367 -1.51 15.46 11.28
CA ILE A 367 -1.95 14.99 12.61
C ILE A 367 -1.28 15.85 13.66
N VAL A 368 -2.10 16.50 14.48
CA VAL A 368 -1.65 17.35 15.60
C VAL A 368 -2.11 16.71 16.90
N THR A 369 -1.17 16.18 17.66
CA THR A 369 -1.46 15.50 18.93
C THR A 369 -1.26 16.45 20.10
N PRO A 370 -2.29 16.74 20.88
CA PRO A 370 -2.14 17.56 22.10
C PRO A 370 -1.27 16.88 23.16
N LEU A 371 -0.75 17.71 24.04
CA LEU A 371 -0.20 17.28 25.33
C LEU A 371 -1.27 17.58 26.38
N ASP A 372 -1.75 16.59 27.06
CA ASP A 372 -2.78 16.72 28.11
C ASP A 372 -2.34 17.58 29.27
#